data_b10577e0054e2d07e31988f5ba79c761
#
_entry.id   b10577e0054e2d07e31988f5ba79c761
#
_cell.length_a   1.000
_cell.length_b   1.000
_cell.length_c   1.000
_cell.angle_alpha   90.00
_cell.angle_beta   90.00
_cell.angle_gamma   90.00
#
_symmetry.space_group_name_H-M   'P 1'
#
loop_
_entity.id
_entity.type
_entity.pdbx_description
1 polymer ?
#
loop_
_entity_poly.entity_id
_entity_poly.type
_entity_poly.pdbx_seq_one_letter_code
_entity_poly.pdbx_strand_id
1 'polypeptide(L)'
;FEDQDEYRLGINYAQKYLSILEEKRKMQKDRCIAEMFDVKEIESAAGLPLPYVISVTARNDNDYMWRNYADNYNGVVLELDLSYLRGGYDYAILCKLEQCIYEDTYSDDELVDKIFQAYSDGGYAFLNTNKELFMGMLKDYPQLFVRFIAMYILAFFAPRIKRNKFKGEEESRIILS
;
A
#
# COMPACT_ATOMS: atom_id res chain seq x y z
N PHE A 1 -3.53 -11.43 -5.27
CA PHE A 1 -2.57 -10.62 -6.05
C PHE A 1 -1.84 -11.57 -7.01
N GLU A 2 -2.19 -11.54 -8.29
CA GLU A 2 -1.64 -12.50 -9.27
C GLU A 2 -0.29 -12.06 -9.85
N ASP A 3 0.02 -10.76 -9.83
CA ASP A 3 1.28 -10.23 -10.35
C ASP A 3 2.31 -10.04 -9.21
N GLN A 4 3.05 -11.11 -8.94
CA GLN A 4 4.14 -11.08 -7.97
C GLN A 4 5.22 -10.05 -8.33
N ASP A 5 5.43 -9.77 -9.61
CA ASP A 5 6.43 -8.80 -10.07
C ASP A 5 6.01 -7.36 -9.76
N GLU A 6 4.70 -7.04 -9.83
CA GLU A 6 4.19 -5.73 -9.39
C GLU A 6 4.35 -5.56 -7.87
N TYR A 7 4.07 -6.59 -7.10
CA TYR A 7 4.22 -6.50 -5.65
C TYR A 7 5.68 -6.35 -5.23
N ARG A 8 6.60 -7.09 -5.87
CA ARG A 8 8.05 -6.91 -5.69
C ARG A 8 8.50 -5.49 -6.03
N LEU A 9 7.98 -4.94 -7.12
CA LEU A 9 8.22 -3.54 -7.48
C LEU A 9 7.79 -2.60 -6.34
N GLY A 10 6.60 -2.79 -5.79
CA GLY A 10 6.09 -2.02 -4.67
C GLY A 10 6.94 -2.12 -3.41
N ILE A 11 7.44 -3.31 -3.08
CA ILE A 11 8.35 -3.52 -1.95
C ILE A 11 9.67 -2.76 -2.16
N ASN A 12 10.26 -2.85 -3.36
CA ASN A 12 11.49 -2.14 -3.69
C ASN A 12 11.32 -0.62 -3.61
N TYR A 13 10.17 -0.11 -4.07
CA TYR A 13 9.82 1.31 -3.93
C TYR A 13 9.70 1.71 -2.46
N ALA A 14 8.99 0.92 -1.67
CA ALA A 14 8.87 1.18 -0.24
C ALA A 14 10.25 1.21 0.43
N GLN A 15 11.12 0.24 0.18
CA GLN A 15 12.47 0.21 0.72
C GLN A 15 13.28 1.46 0.34
N LYS A 16 13.32 1.80 -0.97
CA LYS A 16 14.05 2.97 -1.47
C LYS A 16 13.60 4.25 -0.77
N TYR A 17 12.29 4.52 -0.76
CA TYR A 17 11.78 5.80 -0.26
C TYR A 17 11.72 5.88 1.25
N LEU A 18 11.59 4.75 1.95
CA LEU A 18 11.80 4.69 3.40
C LEU A 18 13.24 5.02 3.77
N SER A 19 14.23 4.46 3.07
CA SER A 19 15.65 4.79 3.31
C SER A 19 15.92 6.29 3.16
N ILE A 20 15.38 6.91 2.10
CA ILE A 20 15.50 8.37 1.89
C ILE A 20 14.80 9.16 3.00
N LEU A 21 13.60 8.72 3.41
CA LEU A 21 12.84 9.35 4.49
C LEU A 21 13.60 9.30 5.81
N GLU A 22 14.12 8.14 6.17
CA GLU A 22 14.86 7.89 7.41
C GLU A 22 16.12 8.76 7.49
N GLU A 23 16.85 8.87 6.37
CA GLU A 23 18.02 9.74 6.27
C GLU A 23 17.66 11.23 6.37
N LYS A 24 16.69 11.71 5.55
CA LYS A 24 16.25 13.12 5.56
C LYS A 24 15.75 13.56 6.93
N ARG A 25 15.04 12.69 7.64
CA ARG A 25 14.47 13.00 8.96
C ARG A 25 15.39 12.64 10.13
N LYS A 26 16.57 12.09 9.87
CA LYS A 26 17.53 11.61 10.89
C LYS A 26 16.83 10.75 11.95
N MET A 27 16.04 9.78 11.47
CA MET A 27 15.26 8.92 12.34
C MET A 27 16.17 8.09 13.24
N GLN A 28 15.72 7.85 14.48
CA GLN A 28 16.44 6.97 15.40
C GLN A 28 16.39 5.54 14.87
N LYS A 29 17.48 4.78 15.08
CA LYS A 29 17.63 3.41 14.53
C LYS A 29 16.49 2.46 14.93
N ASP A 30 15.93 2.62 16.12
CA ASP A 30 14.81 1.84 16.63
C ASP A 30 13.47 2.16 15.98
N ARG A 31 13.42 3.22 15.15
CA ARG A 31 12.26 3.64 14.34
C ARG A 31 12.44 3.43 12.85
N CYS A 32 13.62 3.02 12.43
CA CYS A 32 13.92 2.72 11.04
C CYS A 32 13.33 1.37 10.66
N ILE A 33 12.69 1.31 9.49
CA ILE A 33 12.01 0.11 8.99
C ILE A 33 12.40 -0.25 7.55
N ALA A 34 13.20 0.58 6.87
CA ALA A 34 13.58 0.34 5.46
C ALA A 34 14.28 -1.01 5.27
N GLU A 35 15.12 -1.43 6.23
CA GLU A 35 15.80 -2.72 6.19
C GLU A 35 14.84 -3.93 6.27
N MET A 36 13.61 -3.73 6.76
CA MET A 36 12.59 -4.79 6.83
C MET A 36 11.97 -5.11 5.46
N PHE A 37 12.25 -4.29 4.43
CA PHE A 37 11.69 -4.42 3.09
C PHE A 37 12.63 -5.15 2.12
N ASP A 38 13.41 -6.12 2.61
CA ASP A 38 14.12 -7.04 1.73
C ASP A 38 13.16 -8.03 1.08
N VAL A 39 13.08 -7.99 -0.26
CA VAL A 39 12.15 -8.84 -1.02
C VAL A 39 12.37 -10.32 -0.74
N LYS A 40 13.62 -10.77 -0.61
CA LYS A 40 13.95 -12.18 -0.37
C LYS A 40 13.52 -12.64 1.02
N GLU A 41 13.69 -11.76 2.02
CA GLU A 41 13.27 -12.06 3.39
C GLU A 41 11.74 -12.10 3.49
N ILE A 42 11.04 -11.15 2.83
CA ILE A 42 9.58 -11.09 2.80
C ILE A 42 9.01 -12.34 2.12
N GLU A 43 9.58 -12.76 0.99
CA GLU A 43 9.14 -13.96 0.25
C GLU A 43 9.42 -15.26 1.03
N SER A 44 10.51 -15.30 1.79
CA SER A 44 10.87 -16.48 2.59
C SER A 44 10.07 -16.61 3.89
N ALA A 45 9.52 -15.50 4.37
CA ALA A 45 8.66 -15.47 5.55
C ALA A 45 7.30 -16.09 5.21
N ALA A 46 7.23 -17.43 5.24
CA ALA A 46 6.00 -18.18 5.06
C ALA A 46 4.96 -17.72 6.09
N GLY A 47 4.03 -16.87 5.69
CA GLY A 47 2.93 -16.44 6.54
C GLY A 47 2.60 -14.94 6.58
N LEU A 48 3.29 -14.07 5.82
CA LEU A 48 2.77 -12.71 5.64
C LEU A 48 1.50 -12.78 4.78
N PRO A 49 0.34 -12.38 5.29
CA PRO A 49 -0.86 -12.33 4.49
C PRO A 49 -0.63 -11.31 3.38
N LEU A 50 -0.60 -11.79 2.13
CA LEU A 50 -0.63 -10.90 0.98
C LEU A 50 -2.01 -10.20 0.97
N PRO A 51 -2.05 -8.89 0.71
CA PRO A 51 -3.32 -8.19 0.62
C PRO A 51 -4.14 -8.70 -0.57
N TYR A 52 -5.44 -8.79 -0.39
CA TYR A 52 -6.34 -8.97 -1.53
C TYR A 52 -6.54 -7.63 -2.21
N VAL A 53 -6.46 -7.63 -3.54
CA VAL A 53 -6.57 -6.41 -4.33
C VAL A 53 -7.66 -6.60 -5.39
N ILE A 54 -8.58 -5.64 -5.45
CA ILE A 54 -9.54 -5.53 -6.54
C ILE A 54 -9.24 -4.25 -7.30
N SER A 55 -8.89 -4.39 -8.58
CA SER A 55 -8.61 -3.27 -9.46
C SER A 55 -9.90 -2.67 -9.99
N VAL A 56 -10.02 -1.36 -9.91
CA VAL A 56 -11.16 -0.59 -10.40
C VAL A 56 -10.67 0.65 -11.14
N THR A 57 -11.48 1.21 -12.02
CA THR A 57 -11.23 2.50 -12.67
C THR A 57 -12.37 3.46 -12.36
N ALA A 58 -12.07 4.75 -12.27
CA ALA A 58 -13.09 5.78 -12.04
C ALA A 58 -13.88 6.12 -13.33
N ARG A 59 -13.48 5.57 -14.46
CA ARG A 59 -14.03 5.91 -15.78
C ARG A 59 -14.57 4.66 -16.47
N ASN A 60 -15.85 4.73 -16.85
CA ASN A 60 -16.50 3.69 -17.66
C ASN A 60 -16.19 3.82 -19.18
N ASP A 61 -15.65 4.98 -19.60
CA ASP A 61 -15.28 5.29 -20.98
C ASP A 61 -13.78 5.14 -21.28
N ASN A 62 -13.04 4.42 -20.42
CA ASN A 62 -11.61 4.20 -20.59
C ASN A 62 -11.36 3.22 -21.76
N ASP A 63 -10.99 3.76 -22.93
CA ASP A 63 -10.70 3.01 -24.16
C ASP A 63 -9.62 1.95 -23.98
N TYR A 64 -8.59 2.24 -23.17
CA TYR A 64 -7.53 1.29 -22.86
C TYR A 64 -8.08 0.05 -22.13
N MET A 65 -8.96 0.24 -21.15
CA MET A 65 -9.59 -0.84 -20.39
C MET A 65 -10.51 -1.68 -21.28
N TRP A 66 -11.31 -1.03 -22.11
CA TRP A 66 -12.21 -1.73 -23.05
C TRP A 66 -11.46 -2.60 -24.06
N ARG A 67 -10.32 -2.12 -24.55
CA ARG A 67 -9.50 -2.92 -25.51
C ARG A 67 -8.79 -4.09 -24.84
N ASN A 68 -8.23 -3.88 -23.66
CA ASN A 68 -7.33 -4.87 -23.05
C ASN A 68 -8.04 -5.86 -22.14
N TYR A 69 -9.15 -5.48 -21.53
CA TYR A 69 -9.83 -6.30 -20.51
C TYR A 69 -11.27 -6.69 -20.86
N ALA A 70 -11.85 -6.11 -21.89
CA ALA A 70 -13.23 -6.35 -22.29
C ALA A 70 -13.32 -6.98 -23.71
N ASP A 71 -12.40 -7.84 -24.07
CA ASP A 71 -12.36 -8.55 -25.35
C ASP A 71 -12.68 -7.63 -26.54
N ASN A 72 -11.90 -6.53 -26.68
CA ASN A 72 -12.11 -5.52 -27.71
C ASN A 72 -13.56 -5.01 -27.77
N TYR A 73 -14.07 -4.53 -26.64
CA TYR A 73 -15.42 -3.95 -26.45
C TYR A 73 -16.60 -4.95 -26.45
N ASN A 74 -16.31 -6.25 -26.41
CA ASN A 74 -17.38 -7.26 -26.26
C ASN A 74 -17.74 -7.59 -24.81
N GLY A 75 -17.00 -7.03 -23.85
CA GLY A 75 -17.21 -7.25 -22.43
C GLY A 75 -18.34 -6.40 -21.82
N VAL A 76 -18.42 -6.45 -20.50
CA VAL A 76 -19.35 -5.66 -19.70
C VAL A 76 -18.59 -4.87 -18.64
N VAL A 77 -19.15 -3.74 -18.23
CA VAL A 77 -18.68 -2.95 -17.11
C VAL A 77 -19.61 -3.19 -15.91
N LEU A 78 -19.02 -3.34 -14.73
CA LEU A 78 -19.75 -3.35 -13.48
C LEU A 78 -19.50 -2.02 -12.77
N GLU A 79 -20.55 -1.29 -12.48
CA GLU A 79 -20.48 -0.07 -11.67
C GLU A 79 -20.66 -0.45 -10.20
N LEU A 80 -19.72 0.01 -9.36
CA LEU A 80 -19.71 -0.25 -7.92
C LEU A 80 -19.90 1.05 -7.16
N ASP A 81 -20.87 1.08 -6.24
CA ASP A 81 -20.98 2.17 -5.26
C ASP A 81 -19.98 1.94 -4.13
N LEU A 82 -18.89 2.71 -4.14
CA LEU A 82 -17.82 2.66 -3.14
C LEU A 82 -17.96 3.72 -2.06
N SER A 83 -19.12 4.39 -1.95
CA SER A 83 -19.36 5.46 -0.98
C SER A 83 -19.11 5.01 0.46
N TYR A 84 -19.44 3.76 0.76
CA TYR A 84 -19.24 3.15 2.08
C TYR A 84 -17.77 2.94 2.44
N LEU A 85 -16.87 2.81 1.47
CA LEU A 85 -15.43 2.64 1.74
C LEU A 85 -14.74 3.97 2.12
N ARG A 86 -15.39 5.10 1.89
CA ARG A 86 -14.83 6.43 2.17
C ARG A 86 -15.11 6.94 3.58
N GLY A 87 -15.98 6.30 4.34
CA GLY A 87 -16.59 6.90 5.54
C GLY A 87 -16.29 6.26 6.89
N GLY A 88 -15.60 5.14 6.99
CA GLY A 88 -15.53 4.42 8.25
C GLY A 88 -14.12 4.09 8.73
N TYR A 89 -13.68 4.74 9.77
CA TYR A 89 -12.47 4.35 10.51
C TYR A 89 -12.65 3.05 11.32
N ASP A 90 -13.88 2.64 11.61
CA ASP A 90 -14.17 1.56 12.59
C ASP A 90 -14.00 0.14 12.04
N TYR A 91 -14.04 -0.03 10.71
CA TYR A 91 -13.69 -1.30 10.04
C TYR A 91 -12.52 -1.13 9.06
N ALA A 92 -11.96 0.06 8.96
CA ALA A 92 -11.10 0.55 7.89
C ALA A 92 -9.64 0.11 8.01
N ILE A 93 -9.28 -0.66 9.01
CA ILE A 93 -7.92 -1.21 9.08
C ILE A 93 -7.75 -2.29 8.00
N LEU A 94 -8.85 -2.84 7.52
CA LEU A 94 -8.86 -4.01 6.64
C LEU A 94 -9.24 -3.68 5.19
N CYS A 95 -9.72 -2.47 4.88
CA CYS A 95 -10.18 -2.12 3.54
C CYS A 95 -9.91 -0.66 3.19
N LYS A 96 -9.22 -0.41 2.10
CA LYS A 96 -8.95 0.95 1.58
C LYS A 96 -9.14 1.03 0.08
N LEU A 97 -9.70 2.16 -0.39
CA LEU A 97 -9.70 2.53 -1.80
C LEU A 97 -8.58 3.53 -2.05
N GLU A 98 -7.58 3.14 -2.82
CA GLU A 98 -6.37 3.92 -3.08
C GLU A 98 -6.06 4.00 -4.57
N GLN A 99 -5.61 5.18 -5.03
CA GLN A 99 -5.13 5.33 -6.40
C GLN A 99 -3.77 4.66 -6.57
N CYS A 100 -3.56 4.06 -7.75
CA CYS A 100 -2.26 3.54 -8.12
C CYS A 100 -1.23 4.66 -8.30
N ILE A 101 0.01 4.34 -7.98
CA ILE A 101 1.18 5.20 -8.13
C ILE A 101 2.00 4.61 -9.28
N TYR A 102 1.99 5.28 -10.43
CA TYR A 102 2.75 4.83 -11.58
C TYR A 102 4.19 5.31 -11.49
N GLU A 103 5.14 4.44 -11.88
CA GLU A 103 6.55 4.80 -12.01
C GLU A 103 6.69 6.09 -12.82
N ASP A 104 7.69 6.92 -12.49
CA ASP A 104 8.02 8.17 -13.19
C ASP A 104 6.90 9.23 -13.23
N THR A 105 5.81 9.03 -12.48
CA THR A 105 4.72 10.03 -12.43
C THR A 105 4.98 11.09 -11.37
N TYR A 106 5.75 10.73 -10.34
CA TYR A 106 6.04 11.58 -9.18
C TYR A 106 7.55 11.77 -9.04
N SER A 107 7.96 12.94 -8.57
CA SER A 107 9.32 13.19 -8.14
C SER A 107 9.69 12.35 -6.90
N ASP A 108 10.99 12.20 -6.64
CA ASP A 108 11.46 11.50 -5.44
C ASP A 108 10.93 12.16 -4.15
N ASP A 109 10.81 13.49 -4.11
CA ASP A 109 10.28 14.22 -2.95
C ASP A 109 8.79 13.92 -2.72
N GLU A 110 7.98 13.90 -3.78
CA GLU A 110 6.56 13.52 -3.69
C GLU A 110 6.39 12.07 -3.24
N LEU A 111 7.27 11.16 -3.68
CA LEU A 111 7.23 9.76 -3.25
C LEU A 111 7.66 9.60 -1.79
N VAL A 112 8.63 10.38 -1.33
CA VAL A 112 8.99 10.45 0.09
C VAL A 112 7.83 10.96 0.94
N ASP A 113 7.07 11.94 0.47
CA ASP A 113 5.89 12.43 1.19
C ASP A 113 4.77 11.39 1.21
N LYS A 114 4.55 10.66 0.12
CA LYS A 114 3.56 9.57 0.07
C LYS A 114 3.92 8.40 1.01
N ILE A 115 5.18 8.00 1.07
CA ILE A 115 5.61 6.95 2.01
C ILE A 115 5.56 7.44 3.46
N PHE A 116 5.86 8.72 3.70
CA PHE A 116 5.72 9.30 5.04
C PHE A 116 4.25 9.33 5.48
N GLN A 117 3.33 9.63 4.58
CA GLN A 117 1.90 9.54 4.87
C GLN A 117 1.51 8.10 5.24
N ALA A 118 1.95 7.11 4.46
CA ALA A 118 1.68 5.70 4.78
C ALA A 118 2.29 5.26 6.11
N TYR A 119 3.50 5.73 6.45
CA TYR A 119 4.13 5.51 7.75
C TYR A 119 3.28 6.11 8.89
N SER A 120 2.81 7.33 8.71
CA SER A 120 1.96 8.03 9.68
C SER A 120 0.61 7.35 9.86
N ASP A 121 -0.02 6.94 8.76
CA ASP A 121 -1.29 6.21 8.77
C ASP A 121 -1.16 4.87 9.50
N GLY A 122 -0.07 4.14 9.28
CA GLY A 122 0.25 2.92 10.03
C GLY A 122 0.40 3.18 11.52
N GLY A 123 1.05 4.27 11.90
CA GLY A 123 1.16 4.70 13.29
C GLY A 123 -0.20 5.03 13.91
N TYR A 124 -1.07 5.74 13.19
CA TYR A 124 -2.43 6.03 13.63
C TYR A 124 -3.27 4.76 13.77
N ALA A 125 -3.21 3.87 12.78
CA ALA A 125 -3.92 2.59 12.81
C ALA A 125 -3.52 1.76 14.04
N PHE A 126 -2.22 1.68 14.32
CA PHE A 126 -1.70 0.99 15.50
C PHE A 126 -2.26 1.56 16.80
N LEU A 127 -2.24 2.89 16.96
CA LEU A 127 -2.69 3.57 18.17
C LEU A 127 -4.21 3.44 18.40
N ASN A 128 -4.99 3.32 17.34
CA ASN A 128 -6.46 3.24 17.43
C ASN A 128 -6.98 1.82 17.66
N THR A 129 -6.21 0.79 17.30
CA THR A 129 -6.71 -0.60 17.28
C THR A 129 -6.91 -1.22 18.68
N ASN A 130 -6.27 -0.73 19.73
CA ASN A 130 -6.50 -1.16 21.13
C ASN A 130 -5.56 -0.42 22.08
N LYS A 131 -5.91 0.80 22.42
CA LYS A 131 -5.02 1.73 23.13
C LYS A 131 -4.44 1.17 24.44
N GLU A 132 -5.25 0.49 25.24
CA GLU A 132 -4.81 -0.01 26.55
C GLU A 132 -3.95 -1.28 26.42
N LEU A 133 -4.35 -2.23 25.58
CA LEU A 133 -3.62 -3.46 25.37
C LEU A 133 -2.25 -3.20 24.71
N PHE A 134 -2.22 -2.33 23.69
CA PHE A 134 -1.01 -2.01 22.97
C PHE A 134 -0.04 -1.13 23.77
N MET A 135 -0.52 -0.21 24.60
CA MET A 135 0.37 0.60 25.44
C MET A 135 1.11 -0.25 26.48
N GLY A 136 0.47 -1.32 26.99
CA GLY A 136 1.16 -2.31 27.82
C GLY A 136 2.24 -3.07 27.05
N MET A 137 1.86 -3.59 25.87
CA MET A 137 2.79 -4.36 25.01
C MET A 137 3.95 -3.53 24.46
N LEU A 138 3.73 -2.25 24.13
CA LEU A 138 4.79 -1.35 23.65
C LEU A 138 5.89 -1.11 24.67
N LYS A 139 5.55 -1.10 25.95
CA LYS A 139 6.53 -0.93 27.03
C LYS A 139 7.51 -2.12 27.06
N ASP A 140 7.00 -3.31 26.84
CA ASP A 140 7.78 -4.54 26.91
C ASP A 140 8.39 -4.93 25.54
N TYR A 141 7.73 -4.53 24.45
CA TYR A 141 8.11 -4.87 23.07
C TYR A 141 8.00 -3.66 22.11
N PRO A 142 8.89 -2.67 22.23
CA PRO A 142 8.83 -1.45 21.38
C PRO A 142 8.93 -1.74 19.87
N GLN A 143 9.53 -2.89 19.49
CA GLN A 143 9.64 -3.30 18.10
C GLN A 143 8.30 -3.69 17.46
N LEU A 144 7.24 -3.96 18.25
CA LEU A 144 5.92 -4.26 17.70
C LEU A 144 5.35 -3.08 16.90
N PHE A 145 5.61 -1.85 17.35
CA PHE A 145 5.16 -0.65 16.65
C PHE A 145 5.75 -0.55 15.24
N VAL A 146 7.07 -0.67 15.12
CA VAL A 146 7.76 -0.58 13.83
C VAL A 146 7.39 -1.73 12.90
N ARG A 147 7.23 -2.94 13.43
CA ARG A 147 6.76 -4.10 12.65
C ARG A 147 5.34 -3.89 12.13
N PHE A 148 4.45 -3.35 12.96
CA PHE A 148 3.08 -3.05 12.52
C PHE A 148 3.07 -2.02 11.40
N ILE A 149 3.87 -0.94 11.51
CA ILE A 149 3.98 0.07 10.44
C ILE A 149 4.55 -0.57 9.17
N ALA A 150 5.56 -1.43 9.27
CA ALA A 150 6.11 -2.14 8.12
C ALA A 150 5.03 -3.01 7.44
N MET A 151 4.27 -3.79 8.22
CA MET A 151 3.15 -4.59 7.70
C MET A 151 2.08 -3.70 7.05
N TYR A 152 1.76 -2.56 7.64
CA TYR A 152 0.80 -1.62 7.07
C TYR A 152 1.25 -1.06 5.71
N ILE A 153 2.53 -0.71 5.57
CA ILE A 153 3.10 -0.24 4.31
C ILE A 153 3.09 -1.36 3.27
N LEU A 154 3.45 -2.59 3.64
CA LEU A 154 3.36 -3.75 2.77
C LEU A 154 1.93 -4.03 2.30
N ALA A 155 0.95 -3.87 3.19
CA ALA A 155 -0.45 -4.11 2.89
C ALA A 155 -1.06 -3.01 2.01
N PHE A 156 -0.79 -1.72 2.29
CA PHE A 156 -1.55 -0.60 1.71
C PHE A 156 -0.75 0.35 0.83
N PHE A 157 0.58 0.34 0.90
CA PHE A 157 1.40 1.17 0.01
C PHE A 157 1.99 0.36 -1.14
N ALA A 158 2.66 -0.76 -0.85
CA ALA A 158 3.34 -1.56 -1.87
C ALA A 158 2.40 -2.00 -3.01
N PRO A 159 1.14 -2.45 -2.75
CA PRO A 159 0.23 -2.85 -3.82
C PRO A 159 -0.22 -1.72 -4.73
N ARG A 160 0.05 -0.45 -4.40
CA ARG A 160 -0.32 0.71 -5.22
C ARG A 160 0.67 1.03 -6.31
N ILE A 161 1.90 0.52 -6.20
CA ILE A 161 2.96 0.81 -7.17
C ILE A 161 2.73 0.00 -8.43
N LYS A 162 2.76 0.69 -9.56
CA LYS A 162 2.49 0.10 -10.87
C LYS A 162 3.47 0.60 -11.93
N ARG A 163 3.80 -0.28 -12.86
CA ARG A 163 4.67 0.08 -13.99
C ARG A 163 4.01 1.12 -14.88
N ASN A 164 4.81 2.06 -15.37
CA ASN A 164 4.33 3.20 -16.18
C ASN A 164 3.61 2.77 -17.46
N LYS A 165 3.95 1.61 -18.03
CA LYS A 165 3.27 1.06 -19.22
C LYS A 165 1.76 0.82 -19.03
N PHE A 166 1.29 0.70 -17.78
CA PHE A 166 -0.11 0.51 -17.42
C PHE A 166 -0.83 1.81 -17.02
N LYS A 167 -0.19 2.98 -17.21
CA LYS A 167 -0.77 4.27 -16.82
C LYS A 167 -2.12 4.57 -17.49
N GLY A 168 -2.34 4.01 -18.69
CA GLY A 168 -3.62 4.14 -19.39
C GLY A 168 -4.81 3.48 -18.70
N GLU A 169 -4.57 2.63 -17.70
CA GLU A 169 -5.64 1.98 -16.92
C GLU A 169 -6.33 2.96 -15.96
N GLU A 170 -5.64 4.03 -15.54
CA GLU A 170 -6.13 4.99 -14.53
C GLU A 170 -6.72 4.28 -13.31
N GLU A 171 -5.98 3.28 -12.83
CA GLU A 171 -6.45 2.30 -11.86
C GLU A 171 -6.48 2.87 -10.44
N SER A 172 -7.52 2.51 -9.72
CA SER A 172 -7.58 2.54 -8.26
C SER A 172 -7.73 1.11 -7.73
N ARG A 173 -7.29 0.87 -6.51
CA ARG A 173 -7.31 -0.45 -5.89
C ARG A 173 -8.12 -0.42 -4.61
N ILE A 174 -9.06 -1.36 -4.49
CA ILE A 174 -9.66 -1.73 -3.22
C ILE A 174 -8.72 -2.76 -2.61
N ILE A 175 -8.09 -2.39 -1.51
CA ILE A 175 -7.09 -3.22 -0.84
C ILE A 175 -7.69 -3.73 0.46
N LEU A 176 -7.69 -5.06 0.62
CA LEU A 176 -8.17 -5.78 1.80
C LEU A 176 -6.97 -6.46 2.46
N SER A 177 -6.77 -6.23 3.76
CA SER A 177 -5.65 -6.80 4.54
C SER A 177 -6.13 -7.47 5.81
#